data_522b393c5596f30c1ef1fd2b55734c97
#
_entry.id   522b393c5596f30c1ef1fd2b55734c97
#
_cell.length_a   1.000
_cell.length_b   1.000
_cell.length_c   1.000
_cell.angle_alpha   90.00
_cell.angle_beta   90.00
_cell.angle_gamma   90.00
#
_symmetry.space_group_name_H-M   'P 1'
#
loop_
_entity.id
_entity.type
_entity.pdbx_description
1 polymer ?
#
loop_
_entity_poly.entity_id
_entity_poly.type
_entity_poly.pdbx_seq_one_letter_code
_entity_poly.pdbx_strand_id
1 'polypeptide(L)'
;MAQVKNLMKNFSQQRETILSAVRNTRCHPRAEWVHNKVKETMPNVSLGTVYRNLGVLAENGRINAIQIEGATHYDGVTEMHQHFYCTACETIYDIELSNKTFVSKVEQKTKHHITESLVMMKGICELCQTQKTKENQC
;
A
#
# COMPACT_ATOMS: atom_id res chain seq x y z
N MET A 1 -2.51 -9.76 35.64
CA MET A 1 -3.14 -10.49 34.53
C MET A 1 -4.18 -9.70 33.76
N ALA A 2 -5.08 -8.97 34.40
CA ALA A 2 -6.07 -8.14 33.70
C ALA A 2 -5.46 -6.99 32.88
N GLN A 3 -4.41 -6.33 33.36
CA GLN A 3 -3.71 -5.26 32.64
C GLN A 3 -3.02 -5.74 31.37
N VAL A 4 -2.40 -6.94 31.38
CA VAL A 4 -1.72 -7.52 30.20
C VAL A 4 -2.75 -7.89 29.12
N LYS A 5 -3.89 -8.48 29.52
CA LYS A 5 -5.00 -8.78 28.59
C LYS A 5 -5.59 -7.53 27.95
N ASN A 6 -5.70 -6.44 28.70
CA ASN A 6 -6.20 -5.18 28.19
C ASN A 6 -5.21 -4.51 27.23
N LEU A 7 -3.91 -4.59 27.52
CA LEU A 7 -2.85 -4.10 26.65
C LEU A 7 -2.82 -4.87 25.31
N MET A 8 -2.88 -6.19 25.36
CA MET A 8 -2.94 -7.02 24.14
C MET A 8 -4.18 -6.76 23.29
N LYS A 9 -5.33 -6.54 23.94
CA LYS A 9 -6.58 -6.17 23.25
C LYS A 9 -6.45 -4.81 22.55
N ASN A 10 -5.83 -3.83 23.20
CA ASN A 10 -5.59 -2.51 22.61
C ASN A 10 -4.64 -2.57 21.41
N PHE A 11 -3.56 -3.33 21.48
CA PHE A 11 -2.65 -3.54 20.34
C PHE A 11 -3.33 -4.23 19.17
N SER A 12 -4.16 -5.24 19.43
CA SER A 12 -4.95 -5.90 18.39
C SER A 12 -5.95 -4.95 17.75
N GLN A 13 -6.65 -4.14 18.54
CA GLN A 13 -7.62 -3.17 18.04
C GLN A 13 -6.96 -2.06 17.21
N GLN A 14 -5.82 -1.53 17.66
CA GLN A 14 -5.04 -0.55 16.89
C GLN A 14 -4.63 -1.12 15.53
N ARG A 15 -4.13 -2.35 15.51
CA ARG A 15 -3.70 -3.01 14.28
C ARG A 15 -4.84 -3.25 13.31
N GLU A 16 -5.99 -3.71 13.77
CA GLU A 16 -7.17 -3.91 12.93
C GLU A 16 -7.73 -2.58 12.39
N THR A 17 -7.71 -1.51 13.17
CA THR A 17 -8.12 -0.18 12.71
C THR A 17 -7.19 0.35 11.63
N ILE A 18 -5.87 0.17 11.80
CA ILE A 18 -4.86 0.56 10.80
C ILE A 18 -5.03 -0.26 9.52
N LEU A 19 -5.20 -1.58 9.64
CA LEU A 19 -5.45 -2.46 8.50
C LEU A 19 -6.70 -2.05 7.73
N SER A 20 -7.78 -1.75 8.44
CA SER A 20 -9.03 -1.29 7.85
C SER A 20 -8.86 0.03 7.09
N ALA A 21 -8.10 0.98 7.65
CA ALA A 21 -7.81 2.26 6.99
C ALA A 21 -7.08 2.06 5.65
N VAL A 22 -6.11 1.14 5.60
CA VAL A 22 -5.39 0.83 4.35
C VAL A 22 -6.27 0.10 3.35
N ARG A 23 -7.06 -0.89 3.79
CA ARG A 23 -7.90 -1.72 2.90
C ARG A 23 -9.10 -0.97 2.32
N ASN A 24 -9.60 0.03 3.01
CA ASN A 24 -10.77 0.80 2.57
C ASN A 24 -10.42 1.95 1.61
N THR A 25 -9.17 2.07 1.21
CA THR A 25 -8.74 3.06 0.22
C THR A 25 -8.00 2.39 -0.94
N ARG A 26 -8.07 3.00 -2.11
CA ARG A 26 -7.30 2.59 -3.31
C ARG A 26 -6.15 3.55 -3.64
N CYS A 27 -5.89 4.51 -2.78
CA CYS A 27 -4.92 5.55 -3.09
C CYS A 27 -3.47 5.22 -2.68
N HIS A 28 -3.20 4.05 -2.17
CA HIS A 28 -1.87 3.63 -1.69
C HIS A 28 -1.27 4.64 -0.71
N PRO A 29 -1.87 4.79 0.49
CA PRO A 29 -1.54 5.87 1.40
C PRO A 29 -0.13 5.72 1.98
N ARG A 30 0.46 6.86 2.37
CA ARG A 30 1.61 6.92 3.27
C ARG A 30 1.15 6.80 4.72
N ALA A 31 2.09 6.53 5.63
CA ALA A 31 1.79 6.37 7.06
C ALA A 31 1.11 7.60 7.68
N GLU A 32 1.47 8.80 7.25
CA GLU A 32 0.88 10.06 7.74
C GLU A 32 -0.62 10.15 7.42
N TRP A 33 -1.00 9.76 6.22
CA TRP A 33 -2.42 9.71 5.83
C TRP A 33 -3.17 8.67 6.67
N VAL A 34 -2.59 7.48 6.84
CA VAL A 34 -3.18 6.42 7.68
C VAL A 34 -3.34 6.90 9.13
N HIS A 35 -2.32 7.59 9.67
CA HIS A 35 -2.38 8.18 11.01
C HIS A 35 -3.53 9.18 11.15
N ASN A 36 -3.67 10.12 10.20
CA ASN A 36 -4.77 11.07 10.21
C ASN A 36 -6.14 10.39 10.16
N LYS A 37 -6.25 9.32 9.36
CA LYS A 37 -7.50 8.55 9.25
C LYS A 37 -7.83 7.78 10.52
N VAL A 38 -6.85 7.12 11.12
CA VAL A 38 -7.01 6.34 12.35
C VAL A 38 -7.33 7.25 13.56
N LYS A 39 -6.81 8.47 13.60
CA LYS A 39 -7.11 9.45 14.64
C LYS A 39 -8.59 9.83 14.75
N GLU A 40 -9.36 9.66 13.68
CA GLU A 40 -10.81 9.88 13.72
C GLU A 40 -11.51 8.96 14.74
N THR A 41 -11.00 7.76 14.96
CA THR A 41 -11.54 6.76 15.89
C THR A 41 -10.65 6.54 17.12
N MET A 42 -9.37 6.79 16.99
CA MET A 42 -8.35 6.62 18.04
C MET A 42 -7.51 7.90 18.17
N PRO A 43 -8.04 8.96 18.81
CA PRO A 43 -7.41 10.29 18.83
C PRO A 43 -5.99 10.33 19.42
N ASN A 44 -5.67 9.38 20.32
CA ASN A 44 -4.39 9.31 21.03
C ASN A 44 -3.34 8.43 20.36
N VAL A 45 -3.64 7.83 19.21
CA VAL A 45 -2.66 7.01 18.49
C VAL A 45 -1.52 7.88 17.98
N SER A 46 -0.28 7.45 18.22
CA SER A 46 0.91 8.14 17.72
C SER A 46 1.26 7.72 16.30
N LEU A 47 1.94 8.59 15.57
CA LEU A 47 2.47 8.26 14.23
C LEU A 47 3.46 7.08 14.31
N GLY A 48 4.30 7.02 15.35
CA GLY A 48 5.21 5.90 15.58
C GLY A 48 4.50 4.57 15.77
N THR A 49 3.36 4.55 16.45
CA THR A 49 2.50 3.36 16.58
C THR A 49 1.94 2.93 15.22
N VAL A 50 1.51 3.87 14.40
CA VAL A 50 1.02 3.60 13.03
C VAL A 50 2.13 2.99 12.17
N TYR A 51 3.31 3.58 12.13
CA TYR A 51 4.47 3.04 11.41
C TYR A 51 4.81 1.60 11.84
N ARG A 52 4.85 1.36 13.14
CA ARG A 52 5.17 0.04 13.70
C ARG A 52 4.15 -1.02 13.28
N ASN A 53 2.85 -0.69 13.37
CA ASN A 53 1.79 -1.62 12.98
C ASN A 53 1.73 -1.83 11.47
N LEU A 54 1.97 -0.82 10.66
CA LEU A 54 2.08 -0.96 9.19
C LEU A 54 3.24 -1.88 8.82
N GLY A 55 4.40 -1.78 9.50
CA GLY A 55 5.52 -2.69 9.33
C GLY A 55 5.15 -4.13 9.65
N VAL A 56 4.53 -4.38 10.79
CA VAL A 56 4.07 -5.72 11.18
C VAL A 56 3.05 -6.30 10.20
N LEU A 57 2.11 -5.48 9.72
CA LEU A 57 1.11 -5.91 8.73
C LEU A 57 1.74 -6.28 7.39
N ALA A 58 2.75 -5.52 6.95
CA ALA A 58 3.48 -5.80 5.72
C ALA A 58 4.34 -7.07 5.84
N GLU A 59 5.07 -7.24 6.95
CA GLU A 59 5.85 -8.44 7.24
C GLU A 59 5.00 -9.71 7.27
N ASN A 60 3.77 -9.60 7.77
CA ASN A 60 2.81 -10.72 7.83
C ASN A 60 2.00 -10.90 6.53
N GLY A 61 2.29 -10.15 5.47
CA GLY A 61 1.60 -10.25 4.19
C GLY A 61 0.13 -9.80 4.21
N ARG A 62 -0.28 -9.03 5.23
CA ARG A 62 -1.65 -8.51 5.36
C ARG A 62 -1.90 -7.28 4.48
N ILE A 63 -0.83 -6.55 4.17
CA ILE A 63 -0.76 -5.45 3.22
C ILE A 63 0.57 -5.54 2.48
N ASN A 64 0.69 -4.82 1.37
CA ASN A 64 1.97 -4.63 0.68
C ASN A 64 2.57 -3.27 1.01
N ALA A 65 3.91 -3.20 1.11
CA ALA A 65 4.66 -1.96 1.22
C ALA A 65 5.40 -1.70 -0.10
N ILE A 66 5.14 -0.56 -0.72
CA ILE A 66 5.72 -0.17 -2.01
C ILE A 66 6.67 1.00 -1.77
N GLN A 67 7.96 0.79 -2.07
CA GLN A 67 8.98 1.83 -2.01
C GLN A 67 9.07 2.54 -3.35
N ILE A 68 8.83 3.84 -3.37
CA ILE A 68 8.94 4.65 -4.58
C ILE A 68 9.35 6.08 -4.25
N GLU A 69 10.34 6.61 -4.99
CA GLU A 69 10.85 7.98 -4.81
C GLU A 69 11.19 8.33 -3.34
N GLY A 70 11.76 7.38 -2.60
CA GLY A 70 12.16 7.58 -1.20
C GLY A 70 11.02 7.55 -0.18
N ALA A 71 9.80 7.22 -0.58
CA ALA A 71 8.63 7.10 0.29
C ALA A 71 8.06 5.68 0.29
N THR A 72 7.49 5.27 1.42
CA THR A 72 6.75 4.02 1.53
C THR A 72 5.25 4.29 1.39
N HIS A 73 4.63 3.61 0.44
CA HIS A 73 3.19 3.57 0.24
C HIS A 73 2.67 2.18 0.64
N TYR A 74 1.45 2.12 1.15
CA TYR A 74 0.84 0.88 1.61
C TYR A 74 -0.36 0.51 0.75
N ASP A 75 -0.43 -0.76 0.37
CA ASP A 75 -1.46 -1.30 -0.49
C ASP A 75 -2.21 -2.41 0.26
N GLY A 76 -3.52 -2.24 0.38
CA GLY A 76 -4.39 -3.21 1.03
C GLY A 76 -4.75 -4.42 0.16
N VAL A 77 -4.49 -4.35 -1.15
CA VAL A 77 -4.71 -5.47 -2.08
C VAL A 77 -3.45 -6.32 -2.11
N THR A 78 -3.54 -7.53 -1.56
CA THR A 78 -2.38 -8.44 -1.45
C THR A 78 -2.27 -9.39 -2.63
N GLU A 79 -3.29 -9.52 -3.47
CA GLU A 79 -3.21 -10.25 -4.73
C GLU A 79 -2.27 -9.55 -5.70
N MET A 80 -1.50 -10.35 -6.46
CA MET A 80 -0.50 -9.82 -7.38
C MET A 80 -1.15 -9.00 -8.50
N HIS A 81 -0.77 -7.74 -8.62
CA HIS A 81 -1.19 -6.83 -9.69
C HIS A 81 -0.04 -5.87 -10.03
N GLN A 82 -0.19 -5.15 -11.12
CA GLN A 82 0.81 -4.20 -11.58
C GLN A 82 0.47 -2.80 -11.08
N HIS A 83 1.46 -1.89 -11.06
CA HIS A 83 1.26 -0.52 -10.63
C HIS A 83 1.77 0.48 -11.67
N PHE A 84 1.16 1.64 -11.69
CA PHE A 84 1.61 2.82 -12.40
C PHE A 84 1.79 3.99 -11.43
N TYR A 85 2.94 4.63 -11.46
CA TYR A 85 3.24 5.81 -10.65
C TYR A 85 3.27 7.06 -11.55
N CYS A 86 2.47 8.05 -11.20
CA CYS A 86 2.49 9.34 -11.87
C CYS A 86 3.55 10.24 -11.25
N THR A 87 4.54 10.63 -12.05
CA THR A 87 5.64 11.51 -11.58
C THR A 87 5.22 12.96 -11.37
N ALA A 88 4.07 13.37 -11.91
CA ALA A 88 3.56 14.74 -11.74
C ALA A 88 2.75 14.92 -10.45
N CYS A 89 1.93 13.94 -10.08
CA CYS A 89 1.05 14.04 -8.92
C CYS A 89 1.33 13.02 -7.82
N GLU A 90 2.36 12.19 -8.02
CA GLU A 90 2.84 11.19 -7.06
C GLU A 90 1.76 10.14 -6.66
N THR A 91 0.74 9.96 -7.48
CA THR A 91 -0.29 8.94 -7.26
C THR A 91 0.13 7.60 -7.85
N ILE A 92 -0.13 6.53 -7.10
CA ILE A 92 -0.01 5.15 -7.55
C ILE A 92 -1.38 4.64 -7.96
N TYR A 93 -1.45 3.99 -9.13
CA TYR A 93 -2.65 3.37 -9.68
C TYR A 93 -2.43 1.87 -9.81
N ASP A 94 -3.44 1.08 -9.46
CA ASP A 94 -3.48 -0.35 -9.76
C ASP A 94 -3.73 -0.56 -11.25
N ILE A 95 -2.99 -1.50 -11.83
CA ILE A 95 -3.18 -1.92 -13.21
C ILE A 95 -3.59 -3.38 -13.21
N GLU A 96 -4.85 -3.63 -13.52
CA GLU A 96 -5.46 -4.96 -13.55
C GLU A 96 -5.18 -5.70 -14.86
N LEU A 97 -3.94 -5.68 -15.33
CA LEU A 97 -3.49 -6.41 -16.51
C LEU A 97 -2.54 -7.52 -16.14
N SER A 98 -2.79 -8.71 -16.66
CA SER A 98 -1.90 -9.85 -16.45
C SER A 98 -0.58 -9.66 -17.19
N ASN A 99 0.52 -9.93 -16.50
CA ASN A 99 1.86 -9.95 -17.08
C ASN A 99 2.35 -11.38 -17.44
N LYS A 100 1.48 -12.38 -17.38
CA LYS A 100 1.82 -13.80 -17.60
C LYS A 100 2.53 -14.04 -18.94
N THR A 101 2.07 -13.39 -20.00
CA THR A 101 2.69 -13.51 -21.34
C THR A 101 4.11 -12.96 -21.35
N PHE A 102 4.34 -11.83 -20.68
CA PHE A 102 5.67 -11.25 -20.53
C PHE A 102 6.60 -12.19 -19.74
N VAL A 103 6.15 -12.66 -18.58
CA VAL A 103 6.90 -13.60 -17.74
C VAL A 103 7.27 -14.86 -18.52
N SER A 104 6.30 -15.46 -19.23
CA SER A 104 6.55 -16.65 -20.06
C SER A 104 7.63 -16.41 -21.14
N LYS A 105 7.62 -15.26 -21.79
CA LYS A 105 8.67 -14.89 -22.78
C LYS A 105 10.05 -14.75 -22.15
N VAL A 106 10.11 -14.17 -20.95
CA VAL A 106 11.37 -14.04 -20.19
C VAL A 106 11.90 -15.41 -19.80
N GLU A 107 11.08 -16.32 -19.28
CA GLU A 107 11.46 -17.68 -18.92
C GLU A 107 11.97 -18.46 -20.13
N GLN A 108 11.28 -18.36 -21.26
CA GLN A 108 11.71 -19.01 -22.51
C GLN A 108 13.08 -18.54 -22.99
N LYS A 109 13.32 -17.23 -22.91
CA LYS A 109 14.57 -16.60 -23.35
C LYS A 109 15.74 -16.88 -22.42
N THR A 110 15.50 -16.81 -21.10
CA THR A 110 16.56 -16.87 -20.09
C THR A 110 16.76 -18.24 -19.48
N LYS A 111 15.76 -19.13 -19.59
CA LYS A 111 15.68 -20.43 -18.91
C LYS A 111 15.61 -20.32 -17.37
N HIS A 112 15.35 -19.13 -16.84
CA HIS A 112 15.07 -18.95 -15.43
C HIS A 112 13.64 -19.37 -15.12
N HIS A 113 13.39 -19.86 -13.92
CA HIS A 113 12.05 -20.08 -13.39
C HIS A 113 11.65 -18.87 -12.55
N ILE A 114 10.56 -18.17 -12.92
CA ILE A 114 10.10 -16.95 -12.26
C ILE A 114 8.97 -17.30 -11.31
N THR A 115 9.22 -17.11 -10.01
CA THR A 115 8.22 -17.38 -8.97
C THR A 115 7.38 -16.14 -8.65
N GLU A 116 7.92 -14.94 -8.90
CA GLU A 116 7.24 -13.67 -8.62
C GLU A 116 7.66 -12.63 -9.66
N SER A 117 6.74 -11.79 -10.07
CA SER A 117 7.00 -10.69 -10.99
C SER A 117 6.18 -9.47 -10.59
N LEU A 118 6.86 -8.39 -10.27
CA LEU A 118 6.29 -7.09 -9.96
C LEU A 118 6.69 -6.09 -11.05
N VAL A 119 5.70 -5.45 -11.66
CA VAL A 119 5.94 -4.40 -12.67
C VAL A 119 5.46 -3.07 -12.12
N MET A 120 6.37 -2.11 -12.06
CA MET A 120 6.11 -0.73 -11.74
C MET A 120 6.39 0.13 -12.98
N MET A 121 5.36 0.78 -13.49
CA MET A 121 5.48 1.73 -14.61
C MET A 121 5.46 3.15 -14.07
N LYS A 122 6.21 4.05 -14.69
CA LYS A 122 6.26 5.47 -14.35
C LYS A 122 5.92 6.34 -15.54
N GLY A 123 5.22 7.44 -15.30
CA GLY A 123 4.86 8.40 -16.34
C GLY A 123 3.92 9.47 -15.84
N ILE A 124 3.09 10.01 -16.72
CA ILE A 124 2.10 11.04 -16.42
C ILE A 124 0.71 10.44 -16.55
N CYS A 125 -0.10 10.48 -15.49
CA CYS A 125 -1.46 9.94 -15.52
C CYS A 125 -2.40 10.77 -16.41
N GLU A 126 -3.50 10.16 -16.83
CA GLU A 126 -4.51 10.81 -17.69
C GLU A 126 -4.98 12.16 -17.13
N LEU A 127 -5.24 12.23 -15.82
CA LEU A 127 -5.69 13.47 -15.18
C LEU A 127 -4.63 14.59 -15.28
N CYS A 128 -3.35 14.27 -15.09
CA CYS A 128 -2.28 15.25 -15.23
C CYS A 128 -2.03 15.65 -16.68
N GLN A 129 -2.18 14.73 -17.64
CA GLN A 129 -2.09 15.04 -19.06
C GLN A 129 -3.20 15.99 -19.53
N THR A 130 -4.40 15.82 -18.99
CA THR A 130 -5.57 16.62 -19.35
C THR A 130 -5.78 17.86 -18.48
N GLN A 131 -4.87 18.11 -17.50
CA GLN A 131 -4.97 19.18 -16.51
C GLN A 131 -6.29 19.20 -15.71
N LYS A 132 -6.96 18.05 -15.61
CA LYS A 132 -8.17 17.91 -14.80
C LYS A 132 -7.82 17.94 -13.32
N THR A 133 -8.62 18.66 -12.53
CA THR A 133 -8.47 18.73 -11.08
C THR A 133 -8.72 17.36 -10.46
N LYS A 134 -7.85 16.94 -9.56
CA LYS A 134 -8.03 15.70 -8.82
C LYS A 134 -8.90 15.96 -7.60
N GLU A 135 -10.08 15.36 -7.59
CA GLU A 135 -10.89 15.32 -6.39
C GLU A 135 -10.45 14.14 -5.52
N ASN A 136 -10.14 14.43 -4.25
CA ASN A 136 -9.90 13.47 -3.15
C ASN A 136 -8.83 12.38 -3.41
N GLN A 137 -7.58 12.77 -3.55
CA GLN A 137 -6.46 11.82 -3.49
C GLN A 137 -5.71 11.90 -2.15
N CYS A 138 -5.27 10.76 -1.69
CA CYS A 138 -4.44 10.65 -0.47
C CYS A 138 -3.15 11.47 -0.60
#